data_29c604bd6f6f155826555a6ccff65a4c
#
_entry.id   29c604bd6f6f155826555a6ccff65a4c
#
_cell.length_a   1.000
_cell.length_b   1.000
_cell.length_c   1.000
_cell.angle_alpha   90.00
_cell.angle_beta   90.00
_cell.angle_gamma   90.00
#
_symmetry.space_group_name_H-M   'P 1'
#
loop_
_entity.id
_entity.type
_entity.pdbx_description
1 polymer ?
#
loop_
_entity_poly.entity_id
_entity_poly.type
_entity_poly.pdbx_seq_one_letter_code
_entity_poly.pdbx_strand_id
1 'polypeptide(L)'
;LAVLCLTVLLFIPQKVQAAAVKKPSQVKNLTVKLTAKRTAKLTWKKAVHAKKYQVYFSVNGGKYKKLKTTKAASVTHKKLKTGAVYVYKVRGINQGKKGSYSSVQRIRTLADTKPGLSAAVTGTTAVLEWNKVKNATGYYLYKAGANGKWNKITAVKERSYVVNGLELGGVYSYKVVPYLSANGKTFKGSSSVKKITMPASGWLLDYVQPYAKPLSYESYNARAFTMRGTSYTHGFAVRGTLRNDEGIYFNLGGKYASLTFKTGIKDGKYTARRP
;
A
#
# COMPACT_ATOMS: atom_id res chain seq x y z
N LEU A 1 71.50 56.49 -60.52
CA LEU A 1 70.11 56.08 -60.75
C LEU A 1 69.75 55.00 -59.76
N ALA A 2 68.99 55.32 -58.69
CA ALA A 2 68.55 54.38 -57.70
C ALA A 2 67.13 53.91 -58.10
N VAL A 3 66.97 52.61 -58.33
CA VAL A 3 65.68 51.96 -58.57
C VAL A 3 65.07 51.55 -57.22
N LEU A 4 63.99 52.26 -56.85
CA LEU A 4 63.23 51.95 -55.66
C LEU A 4 62.25 50.79 -55.96
N CYS A 5 62.55 49.61 -55.50
CA CYS A 5 61.68 48.46 -55.67
C CYS A 5 60.62 48.47 -54.58
N LEU A 6 59.37 48.88 -54.96
CA LEU A 6 58.21 48.93 -54.06
C LEU A 6 57.54 47.54 -53.98
N THR A 7 57.82 46.76 -52.96
CA THR A 7 57.13 45.53 -52.74
C THR A 7 55.76 45.78 -52.11
N VAL A 8 54.70 45.62 -52.87
CA VAL A 8 53.31 45.64 -52.39
C VAL A 8 52.99 44.30 -51.74
N LEU A 9 52.94 44.31 -50.45
CA LEU A 9 52.41 43.12 -49.65
C LEU A 9 50.91 43.09 -49.84
N LEU A 10 50.43 42.23 -50.72
CA LEU A 10 49.02 41.87 -50.82
C LEU A 10 48.59 41.09 -49.57
N PHE A 11 47.92 41.78 -48.65
CA PHE A 11 47.20 41.11 -47.53
C PHE A 11 45.98 40.36 -48.09
N ILE A 12 46.09 39.07 -48.38
CA ILE A 12 44.98 38.23 -48.71
C ILE A 12 44.30 37.89 -47.35
N PRO A 13 43.02 38.31 -47.07
CA PRO A 13 42.36 37.95 -45.87
C PRO A 13 42.16 36.44 -45.88
N GLN A 14 42.89 35.72 -45.05
CA GLN A 14 42.62 34.30 -44.81
C GLN A 14 41.22 34.17 -44.21
N LYS A 15 40.27 33.64 -45.00
CA LYS A 15 38.98 33.20 -44.47
C LYS A 15 39.26 32.16 -43.32
N VAL A 16 39.15 32.63 -42.08
CA VAL A 16 39.13 31.73 -40.94
C VAL A 16 37.90 30.82 -41.08
N GLN A 17 38.12 29.63 -41.59
CA GLN A 17 37.06 28.63 -41.74
C GLN A 17 36.60 28.20 -40.33
N ALA A 18 35.41 28.68 -39.96
CA ALA A 18 34.83 28.32 -38.65
C ALA A 18 34.79 26.79 -38.50
N ALA A 19 35.38 26.28 -37.44
CA ALA A 19 35.42 24.86 -37.19
C ALA A 19 34.01 24.27 -37.19
N ALA A 20 33.82 23.17 -37.95
CA ALA A 20 32.49 22.57 -38.11
C ALA A 20 31.91 22.14 -36.75
N VAL A 21 30.70 22.62 -36.44
CA VAL A 21 30.00 22.29 -35.20
C VAL A 21 29.79 20.78 -35.12
N LYS A 22 30.38 20.11 -34.11
CA LYS A 22 30.23 18.66 -33.90
C LYS A 22 28.90 18.33 -33.24
N LYS A 23 28.24 17.27 -33.72
CA LYS A 23 27.00 16.71 -33.14
C LYS A 23 27.31 16.12 -31.76
N PRO A 24 26.48 16.38 -30.70
CA PRO A 24 26.67 15.76 -29.42
C PRO A 24 26.54 14.22 -29.47
N SER A 25 27.35 13.53 -28.66
CA SER A 25 27.18 12.10 -28.43
C SER A 25 25.86 11.82 -27.71
N GLN A 26 25.45 10.54 -27.68
CA GLN A 26 24.32 10.10 -26.89
C GLN A 26 24.52 10.39 -25.40
N VAL A 27 23.49 10.87 -24.72
CA VAL A 27 23.50 11.00 -23.25
C VAL A 27 23.43 9.59 -22.62
N LYS A 28 24.40 9.27 -21.77
CA LYS A 28 24.47 7.99 -21.03
C LYS A 28 24.19 8.17 -19.55
N ASN A 29 23.87 7.06 -18.85
CA ASN A 29 23.70 7.00 -17.40
C ASN A 29 22.61 7.96 -16.88
N LEU A 30 21.52 8.13 -17.64
CA LEU A 30 20.35 8.83 -17.10
C LEU A 30 19.79 8.07 -15.92
N THR A 31 19.72 8.70 -14.76
CA THR A 31 19.04 8.20 -13.57
C THR A 31 17.94 9.16 -13.17
N VAL A 32 16.83 8.61 -12.66
CA VAL A 32 15.70 9.40 -12.16
C VAL A 32 15.28 8.84 -10.82
N LYS A 33 15.34 9.67 -9.78
CA LYS A 33 15.01 9.27 -8.40
C LYS A 33 13.94 10.19 -7.83
N LEU A 34 12.92 9.64 -7.16
CA LEU A 34 12.04 10.45 -6.33
C LEU A 34 12.83 10.99 -5.13
N THR A 35 12.79 12.28 -4.92
CA THR A 35 13.38 12.96 -3.75
C THR A 35 12.33 13.36 -2.74
N ALA A 36 11.07 13.55 -3.19
CA ALA A 36 9.87 13.75 -2.38
C ALA A 36 8.66 13.13 -3.10
N LYS A 37 7.50 13.05 -2.45
CA LYS A 37 6.26 12.46 -3.00
C LYS A 37 5.93 12.93 -4.42
N ARG A 38 6.22 14.18 -4.74
CA ARG A 38 5.88 14.84 -6.01
C ARG A 38 7.09 15.55 -6.63
N THR A 39 8.31 15.05 -6.38
CA THR A 39 9.55 15.66 -6.88
C THR A 39 10.51 14.58 -7.32
N ALA A 40 11.02 14.68 -8.53
CA ALA A 40 12.04 13.80 -9.07
C ALA A 40 13.31 14.60 -9.41
N LYS A 41 14.46 14.03 -9.07
CA LYS A 41 15.78 14.52 -9.52
C LYS A 41 16.28 13.60 -10.64
N LEU A 42 16.65 14.22 -11.76
CA LEU A 42 17.27 13.57 -12.91
C LEU A 42 18.75 13.92 -12.91
N THR A 43 19.61 12.97 -13.19
CA THR A 43 21.06 13.17 -13.39
C THR A 43 21.54 12.29 -14.54
N TRP A 44 22.58 12.74 -15.26
CA TRP A 44 23.17 11.99 -16.36
C TRP A 44 24.65 12.31 -16.53
N LYS A 45 25.36 11.46 -17.29
CA LYS A 45 26.76 11.73 -17.67
C LYS A 45 26.78 12.77 -18.79
N LYS A 46 27.66 13.78 -18.68
CA LYS A 46 27.86 14.79 -19.73
C LYS A 46 28.19 14.11 -21.07
N ALA A 47 27.47 14.48 -22.11
CA ALA A 47 27.76 13.99 -23.47
C ALA A 47 28.84 14.83 -24.13
N VAL A 48 29.71 14.16 -24.88
CA VAL A 48 30.79 14.84 -25.65
C VAL A 48 30.16 15.81 -26.65
N HIS A 49 30.75 16.97 -26.81
CA HIS A 49 30.29 18.07 -27.65
C HIS A 49 28.92 18.69 -27.28
N ALA A 50 28.30 18.27 -26.17
CA ALA A 50 27.07 18.90 -25.72
C ALA A 50 27.35 20.22 -24.97
N LYS A 51 26.77 21.32 -25.41
CA LYS A 51 26.80 22.62 -24.72
C LYS A 51 25.56 22.84 -23.83
N LYS A 52 24.44 22.22 -24.19
CA LYS A 52 23.16 22.26 -23.46
C LYS A 52 22.47 20.89 -23.57
N TYR A 53 21.46 20.66 -22.73
CA TYR A 53 20.63 19.44 -22.71
C TYR A 53 19.16 19.80 -22.81
N GLN A 54 18.41 19.06 -23.62
CA GLN A 54 16.95 19.08 -23.61
C GLN A 54 16.43 17.86 -22.88
N VAL A 55 15.64 18.11 -21.84
CA VAL A 55 14.98 17.08 -21.03
C VAL A 55 13.52 16.99 -21.44
N TYR A 56 13.05 15.78 -21.70
CA TYR A 56 11.67 15.49 -22.06
C TYR A 56 11.07 14.49 -21.06
N PHE A 57 9.76 14.59 -20.88
CA PHE A 57 8.99 13.64 -20.10
C PHE A 57 7.66 13.30 -20.78
N SER A 58 7.15 12.13 -20.48
CA SER A 58 5.82 11.64 -20.81
C SER A 58 5.13 11.23 -19.51
N VAL A 59 3.80 11.34 -19.46
CA VAL A 59 2.98 10.94 -18.30
C VAL A 59 1.95 9.92 -18.77
N ASN A 60 1.88 8.77 -18.09
CA ASN A 60 0.91 7.69 -18.36
C ASN A 60 0.85 7.26 -19.83
N GLY A 61 2.00 7.21 -20.51
CA GLY A 61 2.09 6.82 -21.92
C GLY A 61 1.73 7.91 -22.94
N GLY A 62 1.37 9.11 -22.48
CA GLY A 62 1.05 10.22 -23.38
C GLY A 62 2.27 10.78 -24.15
N LYS A 63 2.04 11.77 -25.01
CA LYS A 63 3.09 12.42 -25.81
C LYS A 63 4.19 13.03 -24.96
N TYR A 64 5.44 12.99 -25.45
CA TYR A 64 6.58 13.63 -24.79
C TYR A 64 6.46 15.16 -24.84
N LYS A 65 6.64 15.79 -23.68
CA LYS A 65 6.72 17.25 -23.52
C LYS A 65 8.11 17.64 -23.07
N LYS A 66 8.60 18.80 -23.55
CA LYS A 66 9.87 19.35 -23.10
C LYS A 66 9.72 19.89 -21.68
N LEU A 67 10.53 19.37 -20.74
CA LEU A 67 10.58 19.84 -19.36
C LEU A 67 11.43 21.10 -19.25
N LYS A 68 12.66 21.03 -19.75
CA LYS A 68 13.64 22.12 -19.62
C LYS A 68 14.79 21.98 -20.64
N THR A 69 15.42 23.12 -20.99
CA THR A 69 16.75 23.15 -21.58
C THR A 69 17.71 23.68 -20.51
N THR A 70 18.86 23.01 -20.31
CA THR A 70 19.83 23.34 -19.25
C THR A 70 21.27 23.11 -19.72
N LYS A 71 22.24 23.84 -19.15
CA LYS A 71 23.68 23.54 -19.26
C LYS A 71 24.14 22.49 -18.24
N ALA A 72 23.44 22.34 -17.13
CA ALA A 72 23.75 21.38 -16.09
C ALA A 72 23.41 19.93 -16.52
N ALA A 73 24.17 18.96 -16.01
CA ALA A 73 23.89 17.53 -16.20
C ALA A 73 22.84 16.97 -15.18
N SER A 74 21.98 17.84 -14.69
CA SER A 74 20.89 17.47 -13.79
C SER A 74 19.71 18.44 -13.93
N VAL A 75 18.51 17.93 -13.58
CA VAL A 75 17.25 18.71 -13.49
C VAL A 75 16.39 18.17 -12.38
N THR A 76 15.69 19.03 -11.67
CA THR A 76 14.63 18.65 -10.73
C THR A 76 13.27 18.96 -11.35
N HIS A 77 12.40 17.94 -11.40
CA HIS A 77 11.01 18.07 -11.84
C HIS A 77 10.12 18.06 -10.59
N LYS A 78 9.53 19.20 -10.27
CA LYS A 78 8.62 19.40 -9.13
C LYS A 78 7.16 19.28 -9.56
N LYS A 79 6.23 19.23 -8.60
CA LYS A 79 4.77 19.22 -8.81
C LYS A 79 4.29 18.05 -9.68
N LEU A 80 4.91 16.88 -9.57
CA LEU A 80 4.47 15.68 -10.27
C LEU A 80 3.01 15.36 -9.91
N LYS A 81 2.23 14.88 -10.87
CA LYS A 81 0.89 14.35 -10.61
C LYS A 81 0.98 13.09 -9.74
N THR A 82 0.07 12.91 -8.80
CA THR A 82 -0.03 11.71 -7.97
C THR A 82 -0.66 10.55 -8.76
N GLY A 83 -0.34 9.32 -8.39
CA GLY A 83 -0.85 8.12 -9.07
C GLY A 83 -0.41 7.97 -10.53
N ALA A 84 0.66 8.66 -10.95
CA ALA A 84 1.12 8.72 -12.34
C ALA A 84 2.42 7.93 -12.56
N VAL A 85 2.63 7.54 -13.81
CA VAL A 85 3.89 6.98 -14.32
C VAL A 85 4.55 8.04 -15.20
N TYR A 86 5.77 8.40 -14.87
CA TYR A 86 6.59 9.32 -15.65
C TYR A 86 7.70 8.57 -16.37
N VAL A 87 7.92 8.92 -17.64
CA VAL A 87 9.01 8.41 -18.46
C VAL A 87 9.84 9.59 -18.92
N TYR A 88 11.16 9.53 -18.75
CA TYR A 88 12.08 10.61 -19.08
C TYR A 88 13.09 10.19 -20.12
N LYS A 89 13.51 11.13 -20.97
CA LYS A 89 14.65 11.03 -21.88
C LYS A 89 15.35 12.36 -22.01
N VAL A 90 16.64 12.34 -22.31
CA VAL A 90 17.50 13.53 -22.41
C VAL A 90 18.35 13.43 -23.65
N ARG A 91 18.59 14.55 -24.33
CA ARG A 91 19.58 14.65 -25.42
C ARG A 91 20.45 15.89 -25.27
N GLY A 92 21.68 15.79 -25.77
CA GLY A 92 22.58 16.93 -25.88
C GLY A 92 22.25 17.81 -27.06
N ILE A 93 22.63 19.11 -27.00
CA ILE A 93 22.55 20.09 -28.07
C ILE A 93 23.85 20.85 -28.14
N ASN A 94 24.31 21.15 -29.38
CA ASN A 94 25.43 22.01 -29.67
C ASN A 94 25.09 22.88 -30.88
N GLN A 95 24.95 24.20 -30.70
CA GLN A 95 24.64 25.16 -31.76
C GLN A 95 23.58 24.65 -32.76
N GLY A 96 22.41 24.22 -32.25
CA GLY A 96 21.32 23.69 -33.05
C GLY A 96 21.41 22.18 -33.39
N LYS A 97 22.61 21.59 -33.50
CA LYS A 97 22.75 20.15 -33.74
C LYS A 97 22.32 19.34 -32.52
N LYS A 98 21.45 18.35 -32.75
CA LYS A 98 20.81 17.52 -31.69
C LYS A 98 21.46 16.15 -31.68
N GLY A 99 21.94 15.71 -30.49
CA GLY A 99 22.41 14.36 -30.26
C GLY A 99 21.25 13.36 -30.09
N SER A 100 21.59 12.07 -30.07
CA SER A 100 20.63 10.99 -29.80
C SER A 100 20.11 11.08 -28.37
N TYR A 101 18.85 10.61 -28.14
CA TYR A 101 18.29 10.52 -26.81
C TYR A 101 18.98 9.45 -25.97
N SER A 102 19.02 9.65 -24.65
CA SER A 102 19.35 8.61 -23.69
C SER A 102 18.36 7.45 -23.77
N SER A 103 18.71 6.30 -23.20
CA SER A 103 17.71 5.31 -22.76
C SER A 103 16.68 5.97 -21.85
N VAL A 104 15.44 5.47 -21.87
CA VAL A 104 14.35 6.00 -21.07
C VAL A 104 14.45 5.52 -19.63
N GLN A 105 14.05 6.38 -18.69
CA GLN A 105 13.92 6.04 -17.27
C GLN A 105 12.50 6.28 -16.79
N ARG A 106 12.00 5.39 -15.94
CA ARG A 106 10.62 5.41 -15.42
C ARG A 106 10.59 5.59 -13.93
N ILE A 107 9.66 6.39 -13.46
CA ILE A 107 9.29 6.46 -12.04
C ILE A 107 7.77 6.43 -11.90
N ARG A 108 7.31 6.09 -10.70
CA ARG A 108 5.89 6.16 -10.33
C ARG A 108 5.73 7.06 -9.14
N THR A 109 4.60 7.76 -9.06
CA THR A 109 4.18 8.52 -7.87
C THR A 109 3.02 7.80 -7.22
N LEU A 110 2.97 7.79 -5.89
CA LEU A 110 1.85 7.25 -5.13
C LEU A 110 0.59 8.09 -5.40
N ALA A 111 -0.57 7.44 -5.56
CA ALA A 111 -1.84 8.16 -5.60
C ALA A 111 -2.15 8.78 -4.23
N ASP A 112 -2.86 9.90 -4.25
CA ASP A 112 -3.26 10.62 -3.03
C ASP A 112 -4.70 10.27 -2.62
N THR A 113 -5.19 9.10 -3.04
CA THR A 113 -6.48 8.55 -2.62
C THR A 113 -6.35 7.87 -1.27
N LYS A 114 -7.32 8.10 -0.39
CA LYS A 114 -7.45 7.34 0.86
C LYS A 114 -7.83 5.89 0.54
N PRO A 115 -7.27 4.89 1.24
CA PRO A 115 -7.58 3.49 0.98
C PRO A 115 -9.03 3.08 1.29
N GLY A 116 -9.77 3.86 2.11
CA GLY A 116 -11.10 3.49 2.56
C GLY A 116 -11.02 2.22 3.42
N LEU A 117 -11.00 2.37 4.75
CA LEU A 117 -10.88 1.25 5.68
C LEU A 117 -12.26 0.83 6.17
N SER A 118 -12.64 -0.41 5.93
CA SER A 118 -13.82 -1.09 6.49
C SER A 118 -13.39 -2.14 7.52
N ALA A 119 -14.32 -2.59 8.32
CA ALA A 119 -14.11 -3.68 9.26
C ALA A 119 -15.42 -4.48 9.43
N ALA A 120 -15.31 -5.80 9.40
CA ALA A 120 -16.34 -6.73 9.83
C ALA A 120 -15.89 -7.36 11.15
N VAL A 121 -16.83 -7.49 12.10
CA VAL A 121 -16.56 -8.03 13.43
C VAL A 121 -17.35 -9.32 13.61
N THR A 122 -16.67 -10.39 14.04
CA THR A 122 -17.29 -11.66 14.39
C THR A 122 -16.60 -12.22 15.63
N GLY A 123 -17.36 -12.42 16.69
CA GLY A 123 -16.80 -12.87 17.94
C GLY A 123 -15.75 -11.91 18.48
N THR A 124 -14.57 -12.42 18.81
CA THR A 124 -13.40 -11.65 19.24
C THR A 124 -12.46 -11.28 18.10
N THR A 125 -12.93 -11.42 16.87
CA THR A 125 -12.13 -11.18 15.64
C THR A 125 -12.67 -10.01 14.86
N ALA A 126 -11.78 -9.20 14.30
CA ALA A 126 -12.12 -8.18 13.31
C ALA A 126 -11.35 -8.42 12.01
N VAL A 127 -12.05 -8.46 10.89
CA VAL A 127 -11.46 -8.46 9.55
C VAL A 127 -11.44 -7.05 9.03
N LEU A 128 -10.24 -6.52 8.83
CA LEU A 128 -10.00 -5.18 8.29
C LEU A 128 -9.76 -5.29 6.80
N GLU A 129 -10.45 -4.47 5.99
CA GLU A 129 -10.30 -4.44 4.53
C GLU A 129 -10.17 -3.02 4.01
N TRP A 130 -9.45 -2.86 2.91
CA TRP A 130 -9.26 -1.55 2.27
C TRP A 130 -9.07 -1.62 0.77
N ASN A 131 -9.33 -0.50 0.11
CA ASN A 131 -9.22 -0.39 -1.33
C ASN A 131 -7.76 -0.23 -1.79
N LYS A 132 -7.49 -0.71 -3.01
CA LYS A 132 -6.20 -0.53 -3.66
C LYS A 132 -5.90 0.94 -3.91
N VAL A 133 -4.74 1.41 -3.45
CA VAL A 133 -4.20 2.72 -3.80
C VAL A 133 -3.21 2.57 -4.95
N LYS A 134 -3.44 3.30 -6.03
CA LYS A 134 -2.62 3.20 -7.26
C LYS A 134 -1.16 3.51 -6.98
N ASN A 135 -0.27 2.63 -7.45
CA ASN A 135 1.17 2.64 -7.25
C ASN A 135 1.63 2.46 -5.79
N ALA A 136 0.76 2.05 -4.85
CA ALA A 136 1.22 1.61 -3.55
C ALA A 136 2.05 0.33 -3.68
N THR A 137 3.13 0.25 -2.93
CA THR A 137 3.98 -0.95 -2.79
C THR A 137 3.46 -1.84 -1.66
N GLY A 138 2.74 -1.26 -0.70
CA GLY A 138 2.15 -1.92 0.44
C GLY A 138 1.44 -0.93 1.36
N TYR A 139 1.03 -1.43 2.52
CA TYR A 139 0.24 -0.70 3.51
C TYR A 139 0.83 -0.90 4.90
N TYR A 140 0.99 0.16 5.67
CA TYR A 140 1.24 0.09 7.09
C TYR A 140 -0.09 0.07 7.83
N LEU A 141 -0.25 -0.89 8.73
CA LEU A 141 -1.39 -0.97 9.63
C LEU A 141 -0.97 -0.52 11.03
N TYR A 142 -1.81 0.29 11.66
CA TYR A 142 -1.61 0.81 13.01
C TYR A 142 -2.85 0.56 13.86
N LYS A 143 -2.64 0.39 15.17
CA LYS A 143 -3.68 0.38 16.21
C LYS A 143 -3.44 1.58 17.14
N ALA A 144 -4.50 2.27 17.54
CA ALA A 144 -4.39 3.30 18.57
C ALA A 144 -4.11 2.64 19.93
N GLY A 145 -3.16 3.16 20.67
CA GLY A 145 -2.94 2.84 22.07
C GLY A 145 -3.86 3.64 22.99
N ALA A 146 -3.86 3.32 24.28
CA ALA A 146 -4.68 4.00 25.30
C ALA A 146 -4.40 5.52 25.38
N ASN A 147 -3.18 5.93 25.06
CA ASN A 147 -2.77 7.34 25.03
C ASN A 147 -3.07 8.06 23.70
N GLY A 148 -3.86 7.45 22.81
CA GLY A 148 -4.17 7.98 21.49
C GLY A 148 -3.04 7.89 20.45
N LYS A 149 -1.84 7.45 20.83
CA LYS A 149 -0.71 7.27 19.90
C LYS A 149 -0.93 6.07 19.00
N TRP A 150 -0.49 6.20 17.75
CA TRP A 150 -0.61 5.14 16.74
C TRP A 150 0.59 4.21 16.78
N ASN A 151 0.37 2.96 17.22
CA ASN A 151 1.37 1.90 17.23
C ASN A 151 1.28 1.11 15.92
N LYS A 152 2.40 0.96 15.21
CA LYS A 152 2.46 0.17 13.99
C LYS A 152 2.35 -1.31 14.36
N ILE A 153 1.37 -2.01 13.78
CA ILE A 153 1.18 -3.46 13.92
C ILE A 153 2.06 -4.19 12.91
N THR A 154 1.92 -3.83 11.63
CA THR A 154 2.55 -4.58 10.54
C THR A 154 2.69 -3.74 9.26
N ALA A 155 3.34 -4.33 8.26
CA ALA A 155 3.35 -3.86 6.88
C ALA A 155 2.95 -5.03 5.97
N VAL A 156 1.92 -4.86 5.17
CA VAL A 156 1.37 -5.89 4.28
C VAL A 156 1.29 -5.39 2.84
N LYS A 157 1.25 -6.32 1.89
CA LYS A 157 0.96 -6.04 0.47
C LYS A 157 -0.52 -6.29 0.16
N GLU A 158 -1.13 -7.15 0.90
CA GLU A 158 -2.54 -7.53 0.87
C GLU A 158 -3.43 -6.32 1.19
N ARG A 159 -4.73 -6.46 0.95
CA ARG A 159 -5.73 -5.43 1.22
C ARG A 159 -6.70 -5.82 2.32
N SER A 160 -6.31 -6.80 3.11
CA SER A 160 -7.03 -7.28 4.28
C SER A 160 -6.07 -7.66 5.39
N TYR A 161 -6.56 -7.66 6.61
CA TYR A 161 -5.82 -8.11 7.78
C TYR A 161 -6.80 -8.57 8.86
N VAL A 162 -6.53 -9.72 9.46
CA VAL A 162 -7.34 -10.28 10.54
C VAL A 162 -6.71 -9.92 11.88
N VAL A 163 -7.52 -9.37 12.76
CA VAL A 163 -7.15 -9.07 14.15
C VAL A 163 -7.94 -9.99 15.05
N ASN A 164 -7.24 -10.82 15.82
CA ASN A 164 -7.83 -11.77 16.75
C ASN A 164 -7.67 -11.30 18.21
N GLY A 165 -8.42 -11.93 19.12
CA GLY A 165 -8.27 -11.74 20.56
C GLY A 165 -8.71 -10.34 21.05
N LEU A 166 -9.68 -9.74 20.38
CA LEU A 166 -10.28 -8.49 20.81
C LEU A 166 -11.29 -8.78 21.95
N GLU A 167 -11.30 -7.91 22.95
CA GLU A 167 -12.21 -8.04 24.09
C GLU A 167 -13.64 -7.65 23.72
N LEU A 168 -14.63 -8.35 24.25
CA LEU A 168 -16.04 -8.01 24.11
C LEU A 168 -16.31 -6.65 24.76
N GLY A 169 -17.18 -5.84 24.13
CA GLY A 169 -17.44 -4.48 24.55
C GLY A 169 -16.28 -3.51 24.29
N GLY A 170 -15.11 -4.02 23.88
CA GLY A 170 -13.92 -3.22 23.63
C GLY A 170 -14.09 -2.28 22.43
N VAL A 171 -13.45 -1.12 22.50
CA VAL A 171 -13.44 -0.11 21.43
C VAL A 171 -12.02 0.06 20.91
N TYR A 172 -11.85 -0.14 19.61
CA TYR A 172 -10.53 -0.10 18.97
C TYR A 172 -10.53 0.83 17.76
N SER A 173 -9.40 1.47 17.51
CA SER A 173 -9.21 2.27 16.31
C SER A 173 -8.03 1.76 15.51
N TYR A 174 -8.24 1.57 14.22
CA TYR A 174 -7.22 1.13 13.27
C TYR A 174 -6.99 2.17 12.19
N LYS A 175 -5.75 2.26 11.71
CA LYS A 175 -5.35 3.17 10.65
C LYS A 175 -4.52 2.43 9.61
N VAL A 176 -4.89 2.59 8.34
CA VAL A 176 -4.14 2.07 7.19
C VAL A 176 -3.49 3.23 6.45
N VAL A 177 -2.19 3.09 6.15
CA VAL A 177 -1.39 4.10 5.44
C VAL A 177 -0.72 3.44 4.24
N PRO A 178 -1.13 3.74 2.99
CA PRO A 178 -0.45 3.23 1.81
C PRO A 178 0.95 3.82 1.71
N TYR A 179 1.90 3.06 1.19
CA TYR A 179 3.25 3.57 0.92
C TYR A 179 3.78 3.13 -0.44
N LEU A 180 4.68 3.95 -0.99
CA LEU A 180 5.49 3.63 -2.15
C LEU A 180 6.95 3.55 -1.73
N SER A 181 7.59 2.39 -1.92
CA SER A 181 9.04 2.23 -1.79
C SER A 181 9.70 2.48 -3.14
N ALA A 182 10.59 3.43 -3.20
CA ALA A 182 11.34 3.76 -4.41
C ALA A 182 12.72 4.30 -4.07
N ASN A 183 13.76 3.77 -4.71
CA ASN A 183 15.15 4.22 -4.55
C ASN A 183 15.63 4.25 -3.08
N GLY A 184 15.30 3.23 -2.29
CA GLY A 184 15.65 3.14 -0.87
C GLY A 184 14.87 4.10 0.05
N LYS A 185 13.88 4.82 -0.48
CA LYS A 185 13.02 5.73 0.31
C LYS A 185 11.57 5.25 0.31
N THR A 186 10.89 5.54 1.41
CA THR A 186 9.45 5.24 1.56
C THR A 186 8.65 6.55 1.59
N PHE A 187 7.64 6.63 0.72
CA PHE A 187 6.73 7.77 0.61
C PHE A 187 5.34 7.33 1.07
N LYS A 188 4.90 7.82 2.23
CA LYS A 188 3.58 7.50 2.80
C LYS A 188 2.49 8.33 2.15
N GLY A 189 1.35 7.71 1.80
CA GLY A 189 0.15 8.36 1.27
C GLY A 189 -0.83 8.82 2.36
N SER A 190 -2.02 9.22 1.92
CA SER A 190 -3.13 9.59 2.80
C SER A 190 -3.70 8.34 3.48
N SER A 191 -4.00 8.44 4.77
CA SER A 191 -4.49 7.32 5.58
C SER A 191 -6.01 7.28 5.66
N SER A 192 -6.55 6.10 5.96
CA SER A 192 -7.91 5.90 6.47
C SER A 192 -7.88 5.37 7.88
N VAL A 193 -8.86 5.78 8.66
CA VAL A 193 -9.06 5.34 10.05
C VAL A 193 -10.44 4.71 10.15
N LYS A 194 -10.55 3.63 10.92
CA LYS A 194 -11.81 2.98 11.29
C LYS A 194 -11.81 2.73 12.79
N LYS A 195 -12.85 3.21 13.46
CA LYS A 195 -13.20 2.83 14.82
C LYS A 195 -14.13 1.64 14.75
N ILE A 196 -13.90 0.63 15.56
CA ILE A 196 -14.74 -0.55 15.72
C ILE A 196 -15.13 -0.67 17.18
N THR A 197 -16.35 -1.13 17.42
CA THR A 197 -16.83 -1.49 18.74
C THR A 197 -17.16 -2.97 18.69
N MET A 198 -16.56 -3.73 19.58
CA MET A 198 -16.86 -5.15 19.72
C MET A 198 -18.22 -5.33 20.38
N PRO A 199 -18.99 -6.38 20.04
CA PRO A 199 -20.24 -6.66 20.73
C PRO A 199 -20.00 -6.77 22.24
N ALA A 200 -20.89 -6.21 23.03
CA ALA A 200 -20.78 -6.25 24.49
C ALA A 200 -21.11 -7.65 25.05
N SER A 201 -21.85 -8.45 24.29
CA SER A 201 -22.21 -9.84 24.60
C SER A 201 -22.21 -10.65 23.31
N GLY A 202 -22.21 -11.94 23.43
CA GLY A 202 -22.31 -12.88 22.33
C GLY A 202 -22.59 -14.29 22.81
N TRP A 203 -22.78 -15.20 21.88
CA TRP A 203 -23.00 -16.60 22.21
C TRP A 203 -21.69 -17.25 22.63
N LEU A 204 -21.72 -17.99 23.74
CA LEU A 204 -20.51 -18.61 24.31
C LEU A 204 -19.69 -19.40 23.27
N LEU A 205 -20.36 -20.19 22.45
CA LEU A 205 -19.70 -21.02 21.43
C LEU A 205 -19.07 -20.25 20.27
N ASP A 206 -19.38 -18.95 20.08
CA ASP A 206 -18.72 -18.10 19.10
C ASP A 206 -17.32 -17.68 19.57
N TYR A 207 -17.07 -17.74 20.88
CA TYR A 207 -15.86 -17.20 21.49
C TYR A 207 -15.00 -18.24 22.19
N VAL A 208 -15.63 -19.31 22.72
CA VAL A 208 -14.96 -20.29 23.55
C VAL A 208 -15.39 -21.69 23.12
N GLN A 209 -14.43 -22.54 22.83
CA GLN A 209 -14.68 -23.96 22.65
C GLN A 209 -14.57 -24.70 24.02
N PRO A 210 -15.37 -25.71 24.27
CA PRO A 210 -15.23 -26.50 25.49
C PRO A 210 -13.88 -27.25 25.48
N TYR A 211 -13.14 -27.19 26.58
CA TYR A 211 -11.89 -27.93 26.72
C TYR A 211 -12.12 -29.37 27.24
N ALA A 212 -13.29 -29.62 27.87
CA ALA A 212 -13.74 -30.94 28.20
C ALA A 212 -15.24 -31.09 27.91
N LYS A 213 -15.62 -32.19 27.30
CA LYS A 213 -16.99 -32.48 26.87
C LYS A 213 -17.22 -33.98 26.76
N PRO A 214 -18.45 -34.49 27.03
CA PRO A 214 -18.79 -35.88 26.79
C PRO A 214 -18.76 -36.24 25.29
N LEU A 215 -18.57 -37.51 24.96
CA LEU A 215 -18.55 -38.00 23.57
C LEU A 215 -19.85 -37.70 22.79
N SER A 216 -20.97 -37.57 23.49
CA SER A 216 -22.29 -37.26 22.95
C SER A 216 -22.55 -35.75 22.70
N TYR A 217 -21.53 -34.90 22.90
CA TYR A 217 -21.66 -33.46 22.72
C TYR A 217 -21.86 -33.06 21.24
N GLU A 218 -22.88 -32.25 20.99
CA GLU A 218 -23.11 -31.57 19.70
C GLU A 218 -23.16 -30.06 19.92
N SER A 219 -22.38 -29.28 19.14
CA SER A 219 -22.49 -27.82 19.11
C SER A 219 -23.43 -27.37 18.00
N TYR A 220 -24.21 -26.34 18.28
CA TYR A 220 -25.09 -25.66 17.32
C TYR A 220 -24.65 -24.19 17.17
N ASN A 221 -23.53 -23.99 16.53
CA ASN A 221 -23.08 -22.64 16.22
C ASN A 221 -23.61 -22.27 14.85
N ALA A 222 -24.50 -21.26 14.79
CA ALA A 222 -25.21 -20.81 13.59
C ALA A 222 -26.08 -21.90 12.90
N ARG A 223 -26.32 -23.04 13.52
CA ARG A 223 -27.24 -24.10 13.03
C ARG A 223 -28.55 -24.06 13.83
N ALA A 224 -29.67 -24.01 13.11
CA ALA A 224 -30.97 -23.98 13.76
C ALA A 224 -31.30 -25.31 14.47
N PHE A 225 -31.86 -25.23 15.67
CA PHE A 225 -32.52 -26.31 16.38
C PHE A 225 -33.75 -25.77 17.11
N THR A 226 -34.70 -26.60 17.42
CA THR A 226 -35.90 -26.21 18.17
C THR A 226 -35.94 -26.85 19.55
N MET A 227 -36.53 -26.12 20.47
CA MET A 227 -36.74 -26.56 21.83
C MET A 227 -38.10 -25.99 22.29
N ARG A 228 -39.07 -26.87 22.60
CA ARG A 228 -40.45 -26.48 22.88
C ARG A 228 -41.06 -25.57 21.83
N GLY A 229 -40.88 -25.89 20.54
CA GLY A 229 -41.39 -25.11 19.39
C GLY A 229 -40.64 -23.82 19.12
N THR A 230 -39.68 -23.39 19.95
CA THR A 230 -38.90 -22.19 19.75
C THR A 230 -37.60 -22.53 19.02
N SER A 231 -37.28 -21.78 17.94
CA SER A 231 -36.04 -21.94 17.17
C SER A 231 -34.88 -21.21 17.83
N TYR A 232 -33.74 -21.86 17.88
CA TYR A 232 -32.48 -21.36 18.40
C TYR A 232 -31.37 -21.63 17.37
N THR A 233 -30.42 -20.75 17.25
CA THR A 233 -29.29 -20.87 16.31
C THR A 233 -27.95 -21.11 16.99
N HIS A 234 -27.89 -20.96 18.32
CA HIS A 234 -26.67 -21.13 19.10
C HIS A 234 -26.98 -21.98 20.34
N GLY A 235 -26.11 -22.93 20.60
CA GLY A 235 -26.25 -23.80 21.76
C GLY A 235 -25.40 -25.05 21.62
N PHE A 236 -25.64 -25.97 22.54
CA PHE A 236 -25.09 -27.33 22.49
C PHE A 236 -26.10 -28.32 23.02
N ALA A 237 -25.98 -29.55 22.61
CA ALA A 237 -26.77 -30.66 23.12
C ALA A 237 -25.86 -31.81 23.54
N VAL A 238 -26.30 -32.54 24.55
CA VAL A 238 -25.70 -33.79 24.98
C VAL A 238 -26.75 -34.89 24.75
N ARG A 239 -26.32 -35.99 24.15
CA ARG A 239 -27.18 -37.15 23.94
C ARG A 239 -27.00 -38.12 25.11
N GLY A 240 -28.11 -38.61 25.63
CA GLY A 240 -28.12 -39.57 26.73
C GLY A 240 -28.09 -38.93 28.11
N THR A 241 -27.88 -39.74 29.11
CA THR A 241 -27.78 -39.35 30.52
C THR A 241 -26.32 -39.06 30.84
N LEU A 242 -26.03 -37.85 31.35
CA LEU A 242 -24.71 -37.54 31.90
C LEU A 242 -24.48 -38.38 33.16
N ARG A 243 -23.31 -38.96 33.30
CA ARG A 243 -22.87 -39.56 34.57
C ARG A 243 -22.60 -38.44 35.58
N ASN A 244 -22.58 -38.75 36.85
CA ASN A 244 -22.51 -37.77 37.94
C ASN A 244 -21.31 -36.83 37.91
N ASP A 245 -20.23 -37.16 37.16
CA ASP A 245 -19.01 -36.40 37.00
C ASP A 245 -18.79 -35.88 35.58
N GLU A 246 -19.73 -36.11 34.67
CA GLU A 246 -19.64 -35.64 33.29
C GLU A 246 -20.22 -34.24 33.15
N GLY A 247 -19.47 -33.36 32.52
CA GLY A 247 -19.87 -31.98 32.25
C GLY A 247 -19.28 -31.43 30.95
N ILE A 248 -19.76 -30.27 30.57
CA ILE A 248 -19.16 -29.49 29.50
C ILE A 248 -18.45 -28.31 30.16
N TYR A 249 -17.14 -28.24 30.00
CA TYR A 249 -16.31 -27.25 30.67
C TYR A 249 -15.75 -26.25 29.70
N PHE A 250 -15.84 -24.96 30.05
CA PHE A 250 -15.33 -23.86 29.29
C PHE A 250 -14.36 -23.03 30.15
N ASN A 251 -13.21 -22.71 29.59
CA ASN A 251 -12.29 -21.76 30.22
C ASN A 251 -12.69 -20.33 29.85
N LEU A 252 -13.34 -19.64 30.75
CA LEU A 252 -13.80 -18.25 30.55
C LEU A 252 -12.71 -17.20 30.85
N GLY A 253 -11.59 -17.63 31.46
CA GLY A 253 -10.42 -16.78 31.74
C GLY A 253 -10.73 -15.52 32.56
N GLY A 254 -11.80 -15.53 33.39
CA GLY A 254 -12.21 -14.35 34.16
C GLY A 254 -12.74 -13.18 33.37
N LYS A 255 -12.99 -13.32 32.06
CA LYS A 255 -13.32 -12.21 31.14
C LYS A 255 -14.82 -11.86 31.05
N TYR A 256 -15.69 -12.62 31.70
CA TYR A 256 -17.13 -12.46 31.59
C TYR A 256 -17.74 -12.20 32.98
N ALA A 257 -18.63 -11.22 33.08
CA ALA A 257 -19.33 -10.85 34.30
C ALA A 257 -20.51 -11.78 34.60
N SER A 258 -21.14 -12.34 33.57
CA SER A 258 -22.27 -13.25 33.71
C SER A 258 -22.37 -14.21 32.52
N LEU A 259 -22.98 -15.36 32.74
CA LEU A 259 -23.36 -16.34 31.72
C LEU A 259 -24.84 -16.66 31.91
N THR A 260 -25.65 -16.40 30.87
CA THR A 260 -27.08 -16.75 30.87
C THR A 260 -27.33 -17.85 29.84
N PHE A 261 -28.10 -18.85 30.21
CA PHE A 261 -28.42 -19.95 29.30
C PHE A 261 -29.86 -20.44 29.52
N LYS A 262 -30.43 -21.06 28.50
CA LYS A 262 -31.71 -21.78 28.59
C LYS A 262 -31.43 -23.27 28.45
N THR A 263 -32.09 -24.07 29.29
CA THR A 263 -32.03 -25.53 29.23
C THR A 263 -33.36 -26.09 28.74
N GLY A 264 -33.32 -27.26 28.12
CA GLY A 264 -34.51 -27.94 27.66
C GLY A 264 -34.18 -29.12 26.77
N ILE A 265 -35.21 -29.86 26.38
CA ILE A 265 -35.09 -30.98 25.46
C ILE A 265 -35.27 -30.48 24.02
N LYS A 266 -34.37 -30.91 23.15
CA LYS A 266 -34.46 -30.60 21.69
C LYS A 266 -35.65 -31.34 21.10
N ASP A 267 -36.49 -30.65 20.36
CA ASP A 267 -37.65 -31.24 19.71
C ASP A 267 -37.25 -32.32 18.68
N GLY A 268 -38.12 -33.35 18.56
CA GLY A 268 -37.99 -34.41 17.57
C GLY A 268 -37.00 -35.54 17.88
N LYS A 269 -36.34 -35.56 19.07
CA LYS A 269 -35.38 -36.61 19.40
C LYS A 269 -35.74 -37.53 20.59
N TYR A 270 -36.84 -37.29 21.29
CA TYR A 270 -37.28 -38.18 22.38
C TYR A 270 -38.79 -38.37 22.31
N THR A 271 -39.20 -39.52 21.82
CA THR A 271 -40.44 -40.14 22.29
C THR A 271 -40.14 -40.68 23.66
N ALA A 272 -40.70 -40.07 24.70
CA ALA A 272 -40.68 -40.65 26.04
C ALA A 272 -41.34 -42.04 25.92
N ARG A 273 -40.59 -43.12 26.04
CA ARG A 273 -41.20 -44.40 26.43
C ARG A 273 -41.67 -44.17 27.87
N ARG A 274 -42.98 -44.01 28.02
CA ARG A 274 -43.61 -44.14 29.36
C ARG A 274 -43.38 -45.55 29.82
N PRO A 275 -43.14 -45.77 31.11
CA PRO A 275 -43.11 -47.10 31.71
C PRO A 275 -44.46 -47.83 31.57
#